data_e7e34df8616c5c1e52e1846f0fa970e3
#
_entry.id   e7e34df8616c5c1e52e1846f0fa970e3
#
_cell.length_a   1.000
_cell.length_b   1.000
_cell.length_c   1.000
_cell.angle_alpha   90.00
_cell.angle_beta   90.00
_cell.angle_gamma   90.00
#
_symmetry.space_group_name_H-M   'P 1'
#
loop_
_entity.id
_entity.type
_entity.pdbx_description
1 polymer ?
#
loop_
_entity_poly.entity_id
_entity_poly.type
_entity_poly.pdbx_seq_one_letter_code
_entity_poly.pdbx_strand_id
1 'polypeptide(L)'
;GFVCGMRAVLSMQQDGARMDAIARRFSTSADKAVDAVIKQGDELAAMKREFRRRTDMLLDYRAKELAEKAELCGKTRAVVTMEEGLEANELGFLCEKICAHGNMVAVVLAQKGENLSYRVARSADVALSMRELIQAVNALFGGKGGGRDDSAQGSAKLNGSAKDSVEQLKAYVYRRIKG
;
A
#
# COMPACT_ATOMS: atom_id res chain seq x y z
N GLY A 1 29.93 -32.08 4.20
CA GLY A 1 30.99 -32.72 3.40
C GLY A 1 32.35 -32.34 3.94
N PHE A 2 33.33 -33.25 3.87
CA PHE A 2 34.73 -32.98 4.26
C PHE A 2 35.48 -32.46 3.05
N VAL A 3 36.26 -31.39 3.24
CA VAL A 3 37.20 -30.86 2.28
C VAL A 3 38.60 -30.96 2.89
N CYS A 4 39.55 -31.54 2.16
CA CYS A 4 40.91 -31.73 2.65
C CYS A 4 41.96 -31.32 1.60
N GLY A 5 43.21 -31.14 2.03
CA GLY A 5 44.32 -30.75 1.19
C GLY A 5 44.15 -29.34 0.56
N MET A 6 44.65 -29.16 -0.65
CA MET A 6 44.66 -27.88 -1.36
C MET A 6 43.27 -27.28 -1.52
N ARG A 7 42.22 -28.11 -1.64
CA ARG A 7 40.83 -27.64 -1.75
C ARG A 7 40.37 -26.93 -0.46
N ALA A 8 40.78 -27.39 0.70
CA ALA A 8 40.47 -26.74 1.97
C ALA A 8 41.14 -25.36 2.06
N VAL A 9 42.39 -25.24 1.65
CA VAL A 9 43.11 -23.97 1.63
C VAL A 9 42.46 -22.99 0.70
N LEU A 10 42.11 -23.41 -0.52
CA LEU A 10 41.40 -22.55 -1.48
C LEU A 10 40.02 -22.07 -0.98
N SER A 11 39.27 -22.97 -0.34
CA SER A 11 37.99 -22.61 0.26
C SER A 11 38.15 -21.56 1.37
N MET A 12 39.14 -21.76 2.26
CA MET A 12 39.42 -20.79 3.33
C MET A 12 39.85 -19.43 2.79
N GLN A 13 40.68 -19.40 1.73
CA GLN A 13 41.06 -18.14 1.08
C GLN A 13 39.86 -17.42 0.44
N GLN A 14 38.95 -18.16 -0.20
CA GLN A 14 37.74 -17.59 -0.77
C GLN A 14 36.81 -17.05 0.31
N ASP A 15 36.64 -17.75 1.41
CA ASP A 15 35.80 -17.32 2.51
C ASP A 15 36.40 -16.10 3.23
N GLY A 16 37.74 -16.06 3.38
CA GLY A 16 38.45 -14.87 3.86
C GLY A 16 38.22 -13.64 2.94
N ALA A 17 38.38 -13.82 1.64
CA ALA A 17 38.15 -12.74 0.66
C ALA A 17 36.69 -12.21 0.66
N ARG A 18 35.71 -13.12 0.87
CA ARG A 18 34.30 -12.72 1.01
C ARG A 18 34.08 -11.92 2.30
N MET A 19 34.66 -12.36 3.40
CA MET A 19 34.57 -11.66 4.68
C MET A 19 35.22 -10.27 4.61
N ASP A 20 36.38 -10.16 3.97
CA ASP A 20 37.05 -8.87 3.74
C ASP A 20 36.23 -7.94 2.85
N ALA A 21 35.50 -8.47 1.86
CA ALA A 21 34.61 -7.66 1.03
C ALA A 21 33.43 -7.09 1.85
N ILE A 22 32.85 -7.89 2.73
CA ILE A 22 31.82 -7.44 3.68
C ILE A 22 32.41 -6.40 4.63
N ALA A 23 33.55 -6.68 5.26
CA ALA A 23 34.20 -5.77 6.19
C ALA A 23 34.48 -4.40 5.56
N ARG A 24 34.99 -4.38 4.33
CA ARG A 24 35.18 -3.13 3.56
C ARG A 24 33.89 -2.38 3.32
N ARG A 25 32.79 -3.07 2.99
CA ARG A 25 31.48 -2.43 2.77
C ARG A 25 30.96 -1.72 4.02
N PHE A 26 31.28 -2.25 5.20
CA PHE A 26 30.87 -1.71 6.49
C PHE A 26 31.95 -0.87 7.18
N SER A 27 33.07 -0.61 6.52
CA SER A 27 34.23 0.10 7.09
C SER A 27 34.66 -0.44 8.45
N THR A 28 34.73 -1.78 8.57
CA THR A 28 35.09 -2.50 9.79
C THR A 28 36.14 -3.58 9.49
N SER A 29 36.56 -4.33 10.51
CA SER A 29 37.47 -5.48 10.39
C SER A 29 36.67 -6.77 10.13
N ALA A 30 37.33 -7.79 9.57
CA ALA A 30 36.70 -9.07 9.23
C ALA A 30 36.04 -9.76 10.43
N ASP A 31 36.68 -9.68 11.63
CA ASP A 31 36.16 -10.23 12.88
C ASP A 31 34.86 -9.56 13.36
N LYS A 32 34.64 -8.28 13.00
CA LYS A 32 33.45 -7.50 13.36
C LYS A 32 32.41 -7.39 12.23
N ALA A 33 32.69 -7.98 11.06
CA ALA A 33 31.84 -7.85 9.90
C ALA A 33 30.42 -8.43 10.14
N VAL A 34 30.33 -9.55 10.85
CA VAL A 34 29.04 -10.20 11.17
C VAL A 34 28.19 -9.30 12.08
N ASP A 35 28.79 -8.75 13.13
CA ASP A 35 28.11 -7.84 14.07
C ASP A 35 27.62 -6.57 13.36
N ALA A 36 28.43 -6.03 12.43
CA ALA A 36 28.04 -4.89 11.62
C ALA A 36 26.83 -5.17 10.73
N VAL A 37 26.76 -6.36 10.11
CA VAL A 37 25.60 -6.79 9.30
C VAL A 37 24.35 -6.93 10.16
N ILE A 38 24.46 -7.58 11.33
CA ILE A 38 23.35 -7.76 12.27
C ILE A 38 22.84 -6.38 12.71
N LYS A 39 23.73 -5.52 13.17
CA LYS A 39 23.38 -4.16 13.61
C LYS A 39 22.67 -3.37 12.51
N GLN A 40 23.16 -3.41 11.28
CA GLN A 40 22.47 -2.74 10.16
C GLN A 40 21.09 -3.33 9.87
N GLY A 41 20.93 -4.66 9.99
CA GLY A 41 19.63 -5.32 9.90
C GLY A 41 18.63 -4.79 10.93
N ASP A 42 19.07 -4.66 12.18
CA ASP A 42 18.25 -4.14 13.28
C ASP A 42 17.90 -2.65 13.08
N GLU A 43 18.86 -1.83 12.68
CA GLU A 43 18.65 -0.42 12.36
C GLU A 43 17.63 -0.25 11.20
N LEU A 44 17.78 -1.03 10.13
CA LEU A 44 16.84 -1.03 9.01
C LEU A 44 15.43 -1.44 9.44
N ALA A 45 15.32 -2.45 10.30
CA ALA A 45 14.03 -2.88 10.83
C ALA A 45 13.39 -1.80 11.72
N ALA A 46 14.19 -1.11 12.54
CA ALA A 46 13.73 0.01 13.36
C ALA A 46 13.27 1.19 12.50
N MET A 47 14.05 1.56 11.48
CA MET A 47 13.68 2.63 10.53
C MET A 47 12.39 2.31 9.78
N LYS A 48 12.20 1.07 9.32
CA LYS A 48 10.96 0.64 8.65
C LYS A 48 9.74 0.75 9.57
N ARG A 49 9.88 0.37 10.86
CA ARG A 49 8.79 0.52 11.85
C ARG A 49 8.44 1.98 12.09
N GLU A 50 9.45 2.84 12.26
CA GLU A 50 9.24 4.27 12.48
C GLU A 50 8.65 4.95 11.24
N PHE A 51 9.11 4.61 10.04
CA PHE A 51 8.54 5.11 8.79
C PHE A 51 7.06 4.75 8.69
N ARG A 52 6.71 3.46 8.94
CA ARG A 52 5.33 3.01 8.92
C ARG A 52 4.47 3.76 9.94
N ARG A 53 4.94 3.92 11.18
CA ARG A 53 4.23 4.67 12.20
C ARG A 53 3.92 6.11 11.77
N ARG A 54 4.89 6.78 11.16
CA ARG A 54 4.71 8.16 10.65
C ARG A 54 3.73 8.20 9.49
N THR A 55 3.81 7.25 8.58
CA THR A 55 2.85 7.13 7.46
C THR A 55 1.43 6.92 7.99
N ASP A 56 1.24 6.00 8.94
CA ASP A 56 -0.07 5.75 9.55
C ASP A 56 -0.65 7.01 10.21
N MET A 57 0.17 7.81 10.90
CA MET A 57 -0.26 9.11 11.46
C MET A 57 -0.69 10.11 10.39
N LEU A 58 0.06 10.22 9.29
CA LEU A 58 -0.31 11.10 8.18
C LEU A 58 -1.61 10.65 7.52
N LEU A 59 -1.81 9.35 7.33
CA LEU A 59 -3.04 8.79 6.78
C LEU A 59 -4.24 9.01 7.71
N ASP A 60 -4.06 8.97 9.03
CA ASP A 60 -5.11 9.33 9.99
C ASP A 60 -5.56 10.79 9.83
N TYR A 61 -4.62 11.74 9.68
CA TYR A 61 -4.95 13.13 9.40
C TYR A 61 -5.65 13.29 8.05
N ARG A 62 -5.15 12.61 7.02
CA ARG A 62 -5.76 12.65 5.69
C ARG A 62 -7.17 12.07 5.69
N ALA A 63 -7.40 10.98 6.42
CA ALA A 63 -8.73 10.39 6.56
C ALA A 63 -9.73 11.36 7.19
N LYS A 64 -9.34 12.10 8.22
CA LYS A 64 -10.20 13.12 8.86
C LYS A 64 -10.55 14.24 7.86
N GLU A 65 -9.55 14.77 7.18
CA GLU A 65 -9.77 15.82 6.16
C GLU A 65 -10.74 15.35 5.07
N LEU A 66 -10.56 14.14 4.55
CA LEU A 66 -11.42 13.54 3.55
C LEU A 66 -12.83 13.28 4.07
N ALA A 67 -12.97 12.81 5.30
CA ALA A 67 -14.27 12.58 5.93
C ALA A 67 -15.05 13.90 6.17
N GLU A 68 -14.36 14.99 6.51
CA GLU A 68 -14.96 16.32 6.65
C GLU A 68 -15.45 16.88 5.31
N LYS A 69 -14.68 16.64 4.25
CA LYS A 69 -15.01 17.07 2.86
C LYS A 69 -15.93 16.11 2.11
N ALA A 70 -16.38 15.02 2.75
CA ALA A 70 -17.21 14.01 2.12
C ALA A 70 -18.53 14.58 1.64
N GLU A 71 -18.93 14.25 0.41
CA GLU A 71 -20.21 14.66 -0.15
C GLU A 71 -21.38 13.87 0.43
N LEU A 72 -22.45 14.57 0.79
CA LEU A 72 -23.67 13.95 1.26
C LEU A 72 -24.49 13.43 0.06
N CYS A 73 -24.66 12.11 -0.01
CA CYS A 73 -25.42 11.42 -1.02
C CYS A 73 -26.64 10.75 -0.36
N GLY A 74 -27.79 11.42 -0.35
CA GLY A 74 -28.95 10.96 0.42
C GLY A 74 -28.67 11.01 1.92
N LYS A 75 -28.66 9.82 2.57
CA LYS A 75 -28.34 9.69 4.02
C LYS A 75 -26.88 9.30 4.27
N THR A 76 -26.13 8.93 3.24
CA THR A 76 -24.76 8.42 3.33
C THR A 76 -23.77 9.47 2.79
N ARG A 77 -22.63 9.61 3.44
CA ARG A 77 -21.52 10.44 2.95
C ARG A 77 -20.59 9.59 2.08
N ALA A 78 -20.06 10.17 1.02
CA ALA A 78 -19.16 9.48 0.12
C ALA A 78 -17.87 10.28 -0.12
N VAL A 79 -16.76 9.56 -0.17
CA VAL A 79 -15.44 10.05 -0.57
C VAL A 79 -15.00 9.25 -1.79
N VAL A 80 -14.71 9.96 -2.89
CA VAL A 80 -14.01 9.39 -4.04
C VAL A 80 -12.79 10.26 -4.29
N THR A 81 -11.63 9.72 -4.10
CA THR A 81 -10.37 10.47 -4.19
C THR A 81 -9.28 9.66 -4.88
N MET A 82 -8.36 10.37 -5.50
CA MET A 82 -7.12 9.82 -6.03
C MET A 82 -5.97 10.42 -5.25
N GLU A 83 -5.22 9.56 -4.60
CA GLU A 83 -4.06 9.92 -3.78
C GLU A 83 -2.77 9.55 -4.52
N GLU A 84 -1.72 10.35 -4.35
CA GLU A 84 -0.43 10.10 -4.96
C GLU A 84 0.50 9.35 -4.01
N GLY A 85 1.28 8.40 -4.56
CA GLY A 85 2.36 7.74 -3.83
C GLY A 85 1.95 6.69 -2.81
N LEU A 86 0.66 6.39 -2.65
CA LEU A 86 0.20 5.36 -1.72
C LEU A 86 0.39 3.95 -2.29
N GLU A 87 0.81 3.04 -1.41
CA GLU A 87 0.86 1.61 -1.69
C GLU A 87 -0.51 0.94 -1.41
N ALA A 88 -0.72 -0.26 -1.94
CA ALA A 88 -2.01 -0.95 -1.85
C ALA A 88 -2.50 -1.19 -0.39
N ASN A 89 -1.58 -1.45 0.55
CA ASN A 89 -1.90 -1.59 1.98
C ASN A 89 -2.29 -0.25 2.62
N GLU A 90 -1.69 0.85 2.19
CA GLU A 90 -1.99 2.20 2.67
C GLU A 90 -3.37 2.67 2.20
N LEU A 91 -3.78 2.31 0.96
CA LEU A 91 -5.15 2.51 0.50
C LEU A 91 -6.17 1.82 1.41
N GLY A 92 -5.85 0.59 1.86
CA GLY A 92 -6.70 -0.15 2.77
C GLY A 92 -6.87 0.57 4.10
N PHE A 93 -5.77 0.99 4.69
CA PHE A 93 -5.76 1.73 5.95
C PHE A 93 -6.53 3.05 5.84
N LEU A 94 -6.30 3.83 4.78
CA LEU A 94 -7.01 5.09 4.55
C LEU A 94 -8.52 4.89 4.42
N CYS A 95 -8.98 3.90 3.64
CA CYS A 95 -10.40 3.57 3.53
C CYS A 95 -11.02 3.16 4.87
N GLU A 96 -10.32 2.34 5.65
CA GLU A 96 -10.77 1.91 6.98
C GLU A 96 -10.94 3.12 7.91
N LYS A 97 -9.96 4.03 7.94
CA LYS A 97 -10.01 5.24 8.76
C LYS A 97 -11.11 6.21 8.33
N ILE A 98 -11.36 6.38 7.03
CA ILE A 98 -12.50 7.16 6.54
C ILE A 98 -13.81 6.53 7.00
N CYS A 99 -13.98 5.23 6.83
CA CYS A 99 -15.20 4.51 7.21
C CYS A 99 -15.44 4.45 8.72
N ALA A 100 -14.40 4.59 9.55
CA ALA A 100 -14.53 4.66 11.01
C ALA A 100 -15.33 5.89 11.50
N HIS A 101 -15.50 6.92 10.66
CA HIS A 101 -16.36 8.08 10.97
C HIS A 101 -17.86 7.78 10.87
N GLY A 102 -18.26 6.57 10.46
CA GLY A 102 -19.65 6.15 10.34
C GLY A 102 -20.41 6.77 9.16
N ASN A 103 -21.39 6.06 8.64
CA ASN A 103 -22.24 6.46 7.53
C ASN A 103 -21.46 6.92 6.28
N MET A 104 -20.38 6.19 5.95
CA MET A 104 -19.43 6.54 4.92
C MET A 104 -19.27 5.44 3.87
N VAL A 105 -19.07 5.87 2.61
CA VAL A 105 -18.51 5.05 1.54
C VAL A 105 -17.21 5.71 1.09
N ALA A 106 -16.12 4.96 1.09
CA ALA A 106 -14.81 5.41 0.66
C ALA A 106 -14.37 4.67 -0.62
N VAL A 107 -13.98 5.42 -1.63
CA VAL A 107 -13.37 4.93 -2.86
C VAL A 107 -12.05 5.68 -3.03
N VAL A 108 -10.95 4.98 -2.80
CA VAL A 108 -9.61 5.57 -2.86
C VAL A 108 -8.81 4.88 -3.95
N LEU A 109 -8.21 5.69 -4.82
CA LEU A 109 -7.37 5.25 -5.91
C LEU A 109 -5.96 5.78 -5.70
N ALA A 110 -4.96 5.04 -6.18
CA ALA A 110 -3.58 5.54 -6.29
C ALA A 110 -2.96 5.06 -7.60
N GLN A 111 -2.30 5.97 -8.30
CA GLN A 111 -1.60 5.66 -9.53
C GLN A 111 -0.09 5.75 -9.32
N LYS A 112 0.64 4.72 -9.76
CA LYS A 112 2.10 4.64 -9.76
C LYS A 112 2.59 4.21 -11.14
N GLY A 113 3.01 5.18 -11.94
CA GLY A 113 3.30 4.96 -13.35
C GLY A 113 2.04 4.51 -14.10
N GLU A 114 2.10 3.37 -14.78
CA GLU A 114 0.97 2.76 -15.48
C GLU A 114 0.04 1.95 -14.56
N ASN A 115 0.44 1.67 -13.34
CA ASN A 115 -0.35 0.86 -12.43
C ASN A 115 -1.30 1.74 -11.62
N LEU A 116 -2.58 1.47 -11.72
CA LEU A 116 -3.63 2.01 -10.88
C LEU A 116 -4.05 0.96 -9.85
N SER A 117 -3.96 1.28 -8.59
CA SER A 117 -4.53 0.49 -7.48
C SER A 117 -5.74 1.22 -6.92
N TYR A 118 -6.78 0.51 -6.56
CA TYR A 118 -7.98 1.10 -5.98
C TYR A 118 -8.59 0.22 -4.91
N ARG A 119 -9.21 0.88 -3.94
CA ARG A 119 -9.94 0.24 -2.85
C ARG A 119 -11.27 0.92 -2.63
N VAL A 120 -12.27 0.11 -2.33
CA VAL A 120 -13.62 0.54 -1.95
C VAL A 120 -13.96 -0.06 -0.59
N ALA A 121 -14.54 0.74 0.28
CA ALA A 121 -14.99 0.29 1.60
C ALA A 121 -16.21 1.08 2.04
N ARG A 122 -16.97 0.52 2.98
CA ARG A 122 -18.11 1.17 3.63
C ARG A 122 -18.05 0.99 5.13
N SER A 123 -18.68 1.88 5.85
CA SER A 123 -18.99 1.69 7.26
C SER A 123 -20.11 0.64 7.45
N ALA A 124 -20.19 0.05 8.64
CA ALA A 124 -21.11 -1.05 8.93
C ALA A 124 -22.59 -0.66 8.80
N ASP A 125 -22.91 0.60 8.99
CA ASP A 125 -24.24 1.20 8.93
C ASP A 125 -24.74 1.55 7.52
N VAL A 126 -23.92 1.33 6.49
CA VAL A 126 -24.29 1.55 5.08
C VAL A 126 -24.62 0.22 4.39
N ALA A 127 -25.79 0.12 3.78
CA ALA A 127 -26.26 -1.10 3.10
C ALA A 127 -25.96 -1.09 1.59
N LEU A 128 -24.67 -0.92 1.22
CA LEU A 128 -24.22 -0.95 -0.18
C LEU A 128 -23.15 -2.05 -0.35
N SER A 129 -23.31 -2.92 -1.36
CA SER A 129 -22.34 -3.97 -1.62
C SER A 129 -21.08 -3.42 -2.29
N MET A 130 -19.92 -3.52 -1.60
CA MET A 130 -18.63 -3.13 -2.15
C MET A 130 -18.17 -4.11 -3.23
N ARG A 131 -18.69 -5.34 -3.22
CA ARG A 131 -18.45 -6.31 -4.29
C ARG A 131 -19.06 -5.86 -5.61
N GLU A 132 -20.28 -5.31 -5.60
CA GLU A 132 -20.91 -4.75 -6.82
C GLU A 132 -20.20 -3.47 -7.26
N LEU A 133 -19.84 -2.61 -6.31
CA LEU A 133 -19.17 -1.36 -6.60
C LEU A 133 -17.80 -1.59 -7.27
N ILE A 134 -17.01 -2.56 -6.78
CA ILE A 134 -15.70 -2.86 -7.36
C ILE A 134 -15.81 -3.40 -8.80
N GLN A 135 -16.88 -4.10 -9.15
CA GLN A 135 -17.11 -4.57 -10.52
C GLN A 135 -17.31 -3.39 -11.48
N ALA A 136 -18.03 -2.36 -11.06
CA ALA A 136 -18.19 -1.14 -11.85
C ALA A 136 -16.85 -0.37 -11.99
N VAL A 137 -16.04 -0.32 -10.93
CA VAL A 137 -14.69 0.27 -10.99
C VAL A 137 -13.80 -0.52 -11.95
N ASN A 138 -13.82 -1.86 -11.87
CA ASN A 138 -13.09 -2.73 -12.79
C ASN A 138 -13.49 -2.49 -14.25
N ALA A 139 -14.78 -2.36 -14.52
CA ALA A 139 -15.28 -2.11 -15.87
C ALA A 139 -14.83 -0.74 -16.40
N LEU A 140 -14.83 0.30 -15.57
CA LEU A 140 -14.42 1.65 -15.94
C LEU A 140 -12.93 1.74 -16.29
N PHE A 141 -12.07 1.05 -15.53
CA PHE A 141 -10.62 1.10 -15.71
C PHE A 141 -10.04 -0.08 -16.47
N GLY A 142 -10.85 -1.03 -16.95
CA GLY A 142 -10.39 -2.28 -17.57
C GLY A 142 -9.55 -3.13 -16.62
N GLY A 143 -9.82 -3.02 -15.33
CA GLY A 143 -9.04 -3.65 -14.27
C GLY A 143 -9.60 -4.98 -13.80
N LYS A 144 -8.98 -5.53 -12.78
CA LYS A 144 -9.38 -6.75 -12.10
C LYS A 144 -9.34 -6.55 -10.60
N GLY A 145 -10.32 -7.10 -9.91
CA GLY A 145 -10.40 -6.99 -8.46
C GLY A 145 -11.64 -7.70 -7.92
N GLY A 146 -11.73 -7.73 -6.60
CA GLY A 146 -12.84 -8.32 -5.89
C GLY A 146 -12.68 -8.13 -4.39
N GLY A 147 -13.60 -8.70 -3.62
CA GLY A 147 -13.58 -8.58 -2.17
C GLY A 147 -14.89 -9.05 -1.55
N ARG A 148 -15.16 -8.56 -0.35
CA ARG A 148 -16.39 -8.81 0.42
C ARG A 148 -17.38 -7.66 0.23
N ASP A 149 -18.54 -7.78 0.88
CA ASP A 149 -19.58 -6.75 0.81
C ASP A 149 -19.23 -5.48 1.60
N ASP A 150 -18.31 -5.56 2.54
CA ASP A 150 -17.85 -4.43 3.35
C ASP A 150 -16.64 -3.72 2.72
N SER A 151 -15.77 -4.47 2.02
CA SER A 151 -14.60 -3.92 1.37
C SER A 151 -14.12 -4.77 0.19
N ALA A 152 -13.64 -4.10 -0.87
CA ALA A 152 -13.06 -4.74 -2.04
C ALA A 152 -11.90 -3.92 -2.60
N GLN A 153 -11.03 -4.58 -3.36
CA GLN A 153 -9.84 -3.96 -3.94
C GLN A 153 -9.62 -4.45 -5.37
N GLY A 154 -8.89 -3.66 -6.14
CA GLY A 154 -8.54 -4.03 -7.49
C GLY A 154 -7.37 -3.23 -8.02
N SER A 155 -6.97 -3.58 -9.23
CA SER A 155 -5.91 -2.88 -9.95
C SER A 155 -6.17 -2.89 -11.45
N ALA A 156 -5.63 -1.89 -12.14
CA ALA A 156 -5.69 -1.76 -13.59
C ALA A 156 -4.33 -1.30 -14.12
N LYS A 157 -4.09 -1.49 -15.41
CA LYS A 157 -3.01 -0.84 -16.13
C LYS A 157 -3.59 0.26 -17.01
N LEU A 158 -3.08 1.46 -16.87
CA LEU A 158 -3.54 2.63 -17.61
C LEU A 158 -2.45 3.17 -18.52
N ASN A 159 -2.82 3.51 -19.74
CA ASN A 159 -1.99 4.27 -20.65
C ASN A 159 -2.36 5.77 -20.51
N GLY A 160 -1.88 6.43 -19.43
CA GLY A 160 -2.16 7.83 -19.17
C GLY A 160 -2.69 8.14 -17.77
N SER A 161 -3.30 9.32 -17.61
CA SER A 161 -3.86 9.79 -16.34
C SER A 161 -5.27 9.24 -16.09
N ALA A 162 -5.53 8.81 -14.86
CA ALA A 162 -6.86 8.37 -14.43
C ALA A 162 -7.83 9.53 -14.13
N LYS A 163 -7.41 10.80 -14.19
CA LYS A 163 -8.20 11.96 -13.67
C LYS A 163 -9.61 12.05 -14.24
N ASP A 164 -9.75 11.96 -15.55
CA ASP A 164 -11.09 12.07 -16.20
C ASP A 164 -11.99 10.89 -15.82
N SER A 165 -11.41 9.71 -15.69
CA SER A 165 -12.13 8.50 -15.25
C SER A 165 -12.53 8.56 -13.78
N VAL A 166 -11.76 9.26 -12.93
CA VAL A 166 -12.10 9.49 -11.52
C VAL A 166 -13.35 10.34 -11.38
N GLU A 167 -13.52 11.40 -12.19
CA GLU A 167 -14.74 12.21 -12.17
C GLU A 167 -15.98 11.42 -12.63
N GLN A 168 -15.82 10.56 -13.64
CA GLN A 168 -16.89 9.64 -14.06
C GLN A 168 -17.24 8.64 -12.94
N LEU A 169 -16.22 8.09 -12.27
CA LEU A 169 -16.41 7.19 -11.14
C LEU A 169 -17.14 7.90 -9.99
N LYS A 170 -16.76 9.13 -9.67
CA LYS A 170 -17.39 9.96 -8.65
C LYS A 170 -18.89 10.13 -8.93
N ALA A 171 -19.24 10.53 -10.15
CA ALA A 171 -20.64 10.67 -10.56
C ALA A 171 -21.40 9.34 -10.47
N TYR A 172 -20.78 8.22 -10.85
CA TYR A 172 -21.37 6.90 -10.75
C TYR A 172 -21.63 6.50 -9.28
N VAL A 173 -20.64 6.62 -8.41
CA VAL A 173 -20.73 6.28 -6.99
C VAL A 173 -21.83 7.09 -6.32
N TYR A 174 -21.88 8.40 -6.54
CA TYR A 174 -22.87 9.28 -5.93
C TYR A 174 -24.29 8.97 -6.40
N ARG A 175 -24.47 8.61 -7.68
CA ARG A 175 -25.78 8.15 -8.18
C ARG A 175 -26.20 6.84 -7.54
N ARG A 176 -25.27 5.90 -7.40
CA ARG A 176 -25.54 4.57 -6.83
C ARG A 176 -25.91 4.61 -5.34
N ILE A 177 -25.40 5.60 -4.60
CA ILE A 177 -25.72 5.82 -3.19
C ILE A 177 -27.08 6.52 -3.02
N LYS A 178 -27.47 7.39 -3.97
CA LYS A 178 -28.73 8.14 -3.91
C LYS A 178 -29.96 7.32 -4.31
N GLY A 179 -29.76 6.31 -5.12
CA GLY A 179 -30.85 5.53 -5.72
C GLY A 179 -30.97 4.16 -5.27
#